data_2c11d353fc3992b75b42727de58cfd4b
#
_entry.id   2c11d353fc3992b75b42727de58cfd4b
#
_cell.length_a   1.000
_cell.length_b   1.000
_cell.length_c   1.000
_cell.angle_alpha   90.00
_cell.angle_beta   90.00
_cell.angle_gamma   90.00
#
_symmetry.space_group_name_H-M   'P 1'
#
loop_
_entity.id
_entity.type
_entity.pdbx_description
1 polymer ?
#
loop_
_entity_poly.entity_id
_entity_poly.type
_entity_poly.pdbx_seq_one_letter_code
_entity_poly.pdbx_strand_id
1 'polypeptide(L)'
;MIQETIKNFLQQHHISRDAGFILAVSGGADSICMLHAFKYLNLKMLVLHCNFSLRGKESDMDEQFVKRFCDSYGIAHSVKKFDTLKYARENGLSVEMAARELRYTWFREMKEKKKMDYIVVAHHADDVAETVLINLCRGTGIKGLTGIKSINGDILRPLLPCSRTDILKYIEDHQLGFRTDSTNNSLDYVRNKIRHQIIPVLKEINPSFLDTMTENCETLKETEEIFQYGIHRFQEEILDCEEDELLIHISKTLATPAPYTFLYETLKPFGFNKVQIRDILNTHTAIPGKQFIAGHHTLERAEYSGGFTTTANAAGQSFQFQQQVFIRSEN
;
A
#
# COMPACT_ATOMS: atom_id res chain seq x y z
N MET A 1 21.97 0.64 -17.10
CA MET A 1 20.64 0.03 -16.83
C MET A 1 19.87 0.83 -15.76
N ILE A 2 20.22 0.85 -14.47
CA ILE A 2 19.46 1.53 -13.40
C ILE A 2 19.13 3.00 -13.68
N GLN A 3 20.10 3.80 -14.13
CA GLN A 3 19.86 5.21 -14.49
C GLN A 3 18.86 5.35 -15.63
N GLU A 4 18.90 4.44 -16.62
CA GLU A 4 17.96 4.47 -17.73
C GLU A 4 16.54 4.09 -17.28
N THR A 5 16.41 3.12 -16.38
CA THR A 5 15.12 2.77 -15.76
C THR A 5 14.51 3.96 -15.05
N ILE A 6 15.31 4.71 -14.26
CA ILE A 6 14.82 5.93 -13.57
C ILE A 6 14.41 7.01 -14.58
N LYS A 7 15.20 7.25 -15.64
CA LYS A 7 14.82 8.23 -16.68
C LYS A 7 13.50 7.87 -17.36
N ASN A 8 13.37 6.60 -17.77
CA ASN A 8 12.17 6.10 -18.44
C ASN A 8 10.95 6.21 -17.51
N PHE A 9 11.11 5.90 -16.22
CA PHE A 9 10.07 6.08 -15.21
C PHE A 9 9.61 7.55 -15.13
N LEU A 10 10.54 8.49 -15.02
CA LEU A 10 10.20 9.91 -14.95
C LEU A 10 9.49 10.40 -16.22
N GLN A 11 9.95 9.97 -17.40
CA GLN A 11 9.34 10.32 -18.70
C GLN A 11 7.93 9.72 -18.83
N GLN A 12 7.77 8.43 -18.55
CA GLN A 12 6.49 7.72 -18.65
C GLN A 12 5.41 8.35 -17.77
N HIS A 13 5.80 8.85 -16.61
CA HIS A 13 4.87 9.47 -15.67
C HIS A 13 4.85 11.00 -15.73
N HIS A 14 5.43 11.59 -16.77
CA HIS A 14 5.46 13.05 -16.99
C HIS A 14 6.02 13.85 -15.81
N ILE A 15 6.98 13.27 -15.07
CA ILE A 15 7.63 13.90 -13.92
C ILE A 15 8.81 14.76 -14.42
N SER A 16 8.78 16.06 -14.10
CA SER A 16 9.85 16.98 -14.48
C SER A 16 11.19 16.58 -13.85
N ARG A 17 12.28 16.73 -14.59
CA ARG A 17 13.64 16.56 -14.06
C ARG A 17 14.04 17.65 -13.06
N ASP A 18 13.35 18.79 -13.08
CA ASP A 18 13.55 19.92 -12.14
C ASP A 18 12.76 19.73 -10.85
N ALA A 19 11.91 18.68 -10.76
CA ALA A 19 11.19 18.34 -9.55
C ALA A 19 12.15 18.05 -8.39
N GLY A 20 11.72 18.36 -7.18
CA GLY A 20 12.46 18.07 -5.96
C GLY A 20 12.10 16.70 -5.38
N PHE A 21 13.09 15.86 -5.09
CA PHE A 21 12.90 14.50 -4.61
C PHE A 21 13.42 14.33 -3.18
N ILE A 22 12.59 13.80 -2.27
CA ILE A 22 13.03 13.25 -1.00
C ILE A 22 13.38 11.78 -1.21
N LEU A 23 14.63 11.39 -0.97
CA LEU A 23 15.05 10.00 -1.05
C LEU A 23 15.09 9.36 0.34
N ALA A 24 14.30 8.30 0.52
CA ALA A 24 14.31 7.48 1.72
C ALA A 24 15.50 6.51 1.68
N VAL A 25 16.55 6.77 2.46
CA VAL A 25 17.80 6.00 2.43
C VAL A 25 18.03 5.30 3.78
N SER A 26 17.98 3.95 3.74
CA SER A 26 18.28 3.12 4.92
C SER A 26 19.76 2.83 5.11
N GLY A 27 20.57 2.93 4.06
CA GLY A 27 21.97 2.50 4.01
C GLY A 27 22.16 1.12 3.35
N GLY A 28 21.08 0.36 3.13
CA GLY A 28 21.11 -0.91 2.41
C GLY A 28 21.33 -0.73 0.90
N ALA A 29 21.74 -1.80 0.22
CA ALA A 29 22.12 -1.78 -1.19
C ALA A 29 21.10 -1.09 -2.10
N ASP A 30 19.79 -1.39 -1.94
CA ASP A 30 18.73 -0.85 -2.79
C ASP A 30 18.62 0.68 -2.66
N SER A 31 18.68 1.19 -1.44
CA SER A 31 18.60 2.62 -1.16
C SER A 31 19.88 3.37 -1.58
N ILE A 32 21.05 2.75 -1.48
CA ILE A 32 22.33 3.31 -1.94
C ILE A 32 22.39 3.30 -3.48
N CYS A 33 21.94 2.24 -4.13
CA CYS A 33 21.82 2.17 -5.58
C CYS A 33 20.93 3.31 -6.12
N MET A 34 19.74 3.47 -5.53
CA MET A 34 18.81 4.56 -5.86
C MET A 34 19.46 5.93 -5.67
N LEU A 35 20.05 6.18 -4.51
CA LEU A 35 20.72 7.44 -4.18
C LEU A 35 21.81 7.79 -5.19
N HIS A 36 22.71 6.84 -5.46
CA HIS A 36 23.81 7.04 -6.42
C HIS A 36 23.30 7.30 -7.84
N ALA A 37 22.27 6.56 -8.29
CA ALA A 37 21.66 6.76 -9.61
C ALA A 37 21.00 8.14 -9.73
N PHE A 38 20.30 8.64 -8.71
CA PHE A 38 19.74 9.99 -8.68
C PHE A 38 20.83 11.05 -8.72
N LYS A 39 21.94 10.86 -7.99
CA LYS A 39 23.10 11.76 -8.04
C LYS A 39 23.72 11.78 -9.42
N TYR A 40 23.92 10.61 -10.05
CA TYR A 40 24.48 10.48 -11.39
C TYR A 40 23.62 11.21 -12.45
N LEU A 41 22.28 11.17 -12.28
CA LEU A 41 21.33 11.87 -13.16
C LEU A 41 21.22 13.38 -12.87
N ASN A 42 21.95 13.86 -11.86
CA ASN A 42 21.95 15.25 -11.41
C ASN A 42 20.54 15.78 -11.08
N LEU A 43 19.72 14.96 -10.41
CA LEU A 43 18.38 15.33 -9.98
C LEU A 43 18.41 16.09 -8.65
N LYS A 44 17.52 17.08 -8.48
CA LYS A 44 17.38 17.85 -7.25
C LYS A 44 16.83 16.96 -6.14
N MET A 45 17.62 16.68 -5.10
CA MET A 45 17.26 15.73 -4.06
C MET A 45 17.67 16.15 -2.65
N LEU A 46 16.94 15.64 -1.67
CA LEU A 46 17.26 15.65 -0.25
C LEU A 46 17.17 14.22 0.30
N VAL A 47 18.22 13.72 0.90
CA VAL A 47 18.22 12.41 1.56
C VAL A 47 17.64 12.49 2.95
N LEU A 48 16.71 11.59 3.28
CA LEU A 48 16.20 11.41 4.63
C LEU A 48 16.50 9.99 5.13
N HIS A 49 17.14 9.92 6.31
CA HIS A 49 17.40 8.66 7.03
C HIS A 49 16.66 8.63 8.35
N CYS A 50 15.88 7.54 8.57
CA CYS A 50 15.19 7.27 9.84
C CYS A 50 16.02 6.31 10.69
N ASN A 51 16.48 6.75 11.85
CA ASN A 51 17.02 5.87 12.87
C ASN A 51 15.90 5.50 13.86
N PHE A 52 15.38 4.28 13.74
CA PHE A 52 14.25 3.81 14.57
C PHE A 52 14.67 3.30 15.96
N SER A 53 15.96 3.33 16.30
CA SER A 53 16.52 2.88 17.58
C SER A 53 16.19 1.43 17.95
N LEU A 54 15.86 0.56 16.98
CA LEU A 54 15.42 -0.82 17.22
C LEU A 54 16.59 -1.81 17.38
N ARG A 55 17.80 -1.46 16.90
CA ARG A 55 18.98 -2.34 16.89
C ARG A 55 20.18 -1.73 17.64
N GLY A 56 19.92 -0.78 18.53
CA GLY A 56 20.96 -0.13 19.34
C GLY A 56 22.10 0.40 18.48
N LYS A 57 23.35 -0.07 18.74
CA LYS A 57 24.56 0.39 18.05
C LYS A 57 24.52 0.20 16.52
N GLU A 58 23.86 -0.85 16.01
CA GLU A 58 23.74 -1.07 14.56
C GLU A 58 22.94 0.05 13.89
N SER A 59 21.82 0.47 14.50
CA SER A 59 21.05 1.61 13.99
C SER A 59 21.87 2.91 13.94
N ASP A 60 22.73 3.14 14.94
CA ASP A 60 23.61 4.30 14.96
C ASP A 60 24.76 4.18 13.92
N MET A 61 25.24 2.97 13.66
CA MET A 61 26.24 2.72 12.60
C MET A 61 25.66 2.93 11.21
N ASP A 62 24.39 2.55 10.97
CA ASP A 62 23.70 2.80 9.71
C ASP A 62 23.50 4.30 9.48
N GLU A 63 23.10 5.04 10.52
CA GLU A 63 23.00 6.51 10.48
C GLU A 63 24.34 7.15 10.10
N GLN A 64 25.44 6.75 10.76
CA GLN A 64 26.77 7.28 10.47
C GLN A 64 27.24 6.93 9.06
N PHE A 65 26.90 5.74 8.58
CA PHE A 65 27.23 5.33 7.22
C PHE A 65 26.52 6.23 6.19
N VAL A 66 25.20 6.44 6.33
CA VAL A 66 24.43 7.29 5.41
C VAL A 66 24.94 8.73 5.43
N LYS A 67 25.24 9.29 6.60
CA LYS A 67 25.84 10.63 6.74
C LYS A 67 27.15 10.72 5.96
N ARG A 68 28.09 9.82 6.23
CA ARG A 68 29.41 9.81 5.55
C ARG A 68 29.29 9.64 4.04
N PHE A 69 28.37 8.78 3.60
CA PHE A 69 28.09 8.59 2.17
C PHE A 69 27.59 9.88 1.54
N CYS A 70 26.60 10.53 2.14
CA CYS A 70 26.09 11.81 1.65
C CYS A 70 27.16 12.91 1.63
N ASP A 71 27.96 13.03 2.68
CA ASP A 71 29.04 14.01 2.78
C ASP A 71 30.09 13.81 1.69
N SER A 72 30.51 12.55 1.43
CA SER A 72 31.52 12.25 0.42
C SER A 72 31.06 12.57 -1.02
N TYR A 73 29.75 12.59 -1.27
CA TYR A 73 29.17 12.95 -2.57
C TYR A 73 28.59 14.38 -2.60
N GLY A 74 28.73 15.17 -1.53
CA GLY A 74 28.16 16.51 -1.43
C GLY A 74 26.64 16.55 -1.53
N ILE A 75 25.95 15.55 -0.94
CA ILE A 75 24.50 15.39 -1.01
C ILE A 75 23.85 15.95 0.27
N ALA A 76 22.87 16.83 0.11
CA ALA A 76 22.09 17.36 1.23
C ALA A 76 21.31 16.21 1.91
N HIS A 77 21.40 16.12 3.24
CA HIS A 77 20.73 15.08 3.99
C HIS A 77 20.18 15.57 5.33
N SER A 78 19.23 14.83 5.88
CA SER A 78 18.72 15.01 7.25
C SER A 78 18.48 13.63 7.88
N VAL A 79 18.68 13.55 9.18
CA VAL A 79 18.44 12.32 9.95
C VAL A 79 17.52 12.63 11.11
N LYS A 80 16.60 11.70 11.40
CA LYS A 80 15.71 11.77 12.58
C LYS A 80 15.78 10.45 13.33
N LYS A 81 16.04 10.54 14.63
CA LYS A 81 16.02 9.41 15.56
C LYS A 81 14.64 9.33 16.20
N PHE A 82 14.07 8.11 16.28
CA PHE A 82 12.76 7.86 16.83
C PHE A 82 12.83 6.89 18.01
N ASP A 83 12.00 7.12 19.02
CA ASP A 83 11.66 6.12 20.03
C ASP A 83 10.46 5.29 19.56
N THR A 84 10.76 4.38 18.63
CA THR A 84 9.72 3.58 17.95
C THR A 84 8.97 2.66 18.90
N LEU A 85 9.65 2.10 19.92
CA LEU A 85 9.02 1.21 20.88
C LEU A 85 8.04 1.95 21.80
N LYS A 86 8.37 3.18 22.20
CA LYS A 86 7.47 4.04 22.95
C LYS A 86 6.23 4.39 22.12
N TYR A 87 6.44 4.87 20.89
CA TYR A 87 5.35 5.23 19.98
C TYR A 87 4.41 4.05 19.69
N ALA A 88 4.96 2.85 19.44
CA ALA A 88 4.17 1.64 19.21
C ALA A 88 3.25 1.31 20.40
N ARG A 89 3.78 1.40 21.64
CA ARG A 89 3.00 1.13 22.86
C ARG A 89 1.90 2.17 23.10
N GLU A 90 2.22 3.45 22.92
CA GLU A 90 1.26 4.55 23.18
C GLU A 90 0.09 4.54 22.17
N ASN A 91 0.29 4.03 20.96
CA ASN A 91 -0.71 4.00 19.89
C ASN A 91 -1.29 2.60 19.62
N GLY A 92 -0.94 1.57 20.40
CA GLY A 92 -1.46 0.21 20.21
C GLY A 92 -1.05 -0.43 18.88
N LEU A 93 0.12 -0.04 18.32
CA LEU A 93 0.58 -0.47 17.01
C LEU A 93 1.65 -1.57 17.12
N SER A 94 1.76 -2.41 16.08
CA SER A 94 2.97 -3.21 15.92
C SER A 94 4.19 -2.31 15.67
N VAL A 95 5.39 -2.78 16.03
CA VAL A 95 6.65 -2.01 15.83
C VAL A 95 6.84 -1.66 14.35
N GLU A 96 6.47 -2.54 13.43
CA GLU A 96 6.56 -2.32 11.98
C GLU A 96 5.60 -1.20 11.54
N MET A 97 4.35 -1.23 12.02
CA MET A 97 3.37 -0.17 11.73
C MET A 97 3.80 1.18 12.29
N ALA A 98 4.29 1.20 13.53
CA ALA A 98 4.81 2.41 14.17
C ALA A 98 6.00 3.00 13.39
N ALA A 99 6.98 2.18 13.02
CA ALA A 99 8.12 2.61 12.21
C ALA A 99 7.68 3.16 10.83
N ARG A 100 6.68 2.54 10.21
CA ARG A 100 6.12 2.99 8.93
C ARG A 100 5.41 4.33 9.09
N GLU A 101 4.57 4.50 10.09
CA GLU A 101 3.84 5.74 10.34
C GLU A 101 4.79 6.90 10.66
N LEU A 102 5.72 6.73 11.59
CA LEU A 102 6.75 7.70 11.93
C LEU A 102 7.58 8.14 10.71
N ARG A 103 7.95 7.18 9.85
CA ARG A 103 8.68 7.42 8.61
C ARG A 103 7.94 8.36 7.67
N TYR A 104 6.71 7.98 7.29
CA TYR A 104 5.96 8.73 6.28
C TYR A 104 5.45 10.07 6.79
N THR A 105 5.10 10.17 8.07
CA THR A 105 4.76 11.45 8.71
C THR A 105 5.93 12.42 8.61
N TRP A 106 7.13 12.00 9.02
CA TRP A 106 8.30 12.85 8.93
C TRP A 106 8.71 13.17 7.48
N PHE A 107 8.58 12.23 6.56
CA PHE A 107 8.89 12.49 5.15
C PHE A 107 7.97 13.55 4.54
N ARG A 108 6.67 13.54 4.86
CA ARG A 108 5.72 14.56 4.42
C ARG A 108 6.01 15.91 5.06
N GLU A 109 6.27 15.97 6.36
CA GLU A 109 6.72 17.21 7.05
C GLU A 109 7.94 17.83 6.34
N MET A 110 8.94 17.01 6.02
CA MET A 110 10.15 17.48 5.36
C MET A 110 9.92 17.87 3.90
N LYS A 111 9.04 17.16 3.19
CA LYS A 111 8.65 17.47 1.82
C LYS A 111 8.05 18.88 1.75
N GLU A 112 7.11 19.19 2.62
CA GLU A 112 6.48 20.51 2.71
C GLU A 112 7.50 21.59 3.12
N LYS A 113 8.22 21.36 4.22
CA LYS A 113 9.22 22.29 4.76
C LYS A 113 10.32 22.66 3.76
N LYS A 114 10.71 21.70 2.90
CA LYS A 114 11.81 21.88 1.92
C LYS A 114 11.29 22.13 0.51
N LYS A 115 9.97 22.27 0.33
CA LYS A 115 9.31 22.47 -0.96
C LYS A 115 9.81 21.45 -2.00
N MET A 116 9.72 20.18 -1.64
CA MET A 116 9.99 19.04 -2.51
C MET A 116 8.66 18.50 -3.04
N ASP A 117 8.69 17.86 -4.21
CA ASP A 117 7.48 17.40 -4.90
C ASP A 117 7.14 15.96 -4.58
N TYR A 118 8.16 15.09 -4.48
CA TYR A 118 7.98 13.64 -4.36
C TYR A 118 8.83 13.01 -3.27
N ILE A 119 8.37 11.86 -2.76
CA ILE A 119 9.10 10.96 -1.88
C ILE A 119 9.48 9.71 -2.69
N VAL A 120 10.74 9.33 -2.71
CA VAL A 120 11.24 8.18 -3.48
C VAL A 120 11.72 7.08 -2.55
N VAL A 121 11.26 5.87 -2.82
CA VAL A 121 11.62 4.66 -2.04
C VAL A 121 12.13 3.56 -2.96
N ALA A 122 13.11 2.80 -2.50
CA ALA A 122 13.88 1.83 -3.29
C ALA A 122 13.26 0.42 -3.33
N HIS A 123 11.93 0.31 -3.47
CA HIS A 123 11.30 -0.98 -3.72
C HIS A 123 11.64 -1.48 -5.13
N HIS A 124 11.83 -2.80 -5.28
CA HIS A 124 12.25 -3.46 -6.51
C HIS A 124 11.41 -4.71 -6.81
N ALA A 125 11.66 -5.43 -7.92
CA ALA A 125 10.84 -6.54 -8.39
C ALA A 125 10.69 -7.68 -7.37
N ASP A 126 11.75 -8.00 -6.63
CA ASP A 126 11.66 -9.03 -5.57
C ASP A 126 10.70 -8.61 -4.45
N ASP A 127 10.62 -7.31 -4.07
CA ASP A 127 9.63 -6.81 -3.10
C ASP A 127 8.19 -6.95 -3.60
N VAL A 128 7.96 -6.82 -4.91
CA VAL A 128 6.65 -7.06 -5.55
C VAL A 128 6.26 -8.52 -5.36
N ALA A 129 7.15 -9.46 -5.74
CA ALA A 129 6.92 -10.89 -5.60
C ALA A 129 6.65 -11.27 -4.12
N GLU A 130 7.47 -10.78 -3.18
CA GLU A 130 7.24 -10.99 -1.74
C GLU A 130 5.86 -10.50 -1.30
N THR A 131 5.46 -9.31 -1.73
CA THR A 131 4.18 -8.71 -1.34
C THR A 131 3.00 -9.51 -1.88
N VAL A 132 3.04 -9.93 -3.14
CA VAL A 132 1.99 -10.76 -3.76
C VAL A 132 1.87 -12.10 -3.03
N LEU A 133 2.99 -12.78 -2.78
CA LEU A 133 3.01 -14.08 -2.07
C LEU A 133 2.50 -13.95 -0.63
N ILE A 134 2.88 -12.90 0.11
CA ILE A 134 2.35 -12.62 1.45
C ILE A 134 0.84 -12.41 1.40
N ASN A 135 0.36 -11.61 0.47
CA ASN A 135 -1.07 -11.31 0.33
C ASN A 135 -1.86 -12.56 -0.05
N LEU A 136 -1.33 -13.39 -0.96
CA LEU A 136 -1.92 -14.67 -1.34
C LEU A 136 -2.06 -15.60 -0.13
N CYS A 137 -1.01 -15.75 0.68
CA CYS A 137 -1.03 -16.57 1.88
C CYS A 137 -2.00 -16.06 2.96
N ARG A 138 -2.24 -14.74 3.03
CA ARG A 138 -3.17 -14.12 3.98
C ARG A 138 -4.62 -14.13 3.50
N GLY A 139 -4.85 -14.48 2.26
CA GLY A 139 -6.16 -14.39 1.61
C GLY A 139 -6.48 -12.95 1.19
N THR A 140 -6.51 -12.71 -0.11
CA THR A 140 -6.74 -11.39 -0.68
C THR A 140 -7.72 -11.46 -1.86
N GLY A 141 -8.33 -10.31 -2.22
CA GLY A 141 -8.97 -10.11 -3.51
C GLY A 141 -7.96 -9.65 -4.56
N ILE A 142 -8.46 -9.38 -5.78
CA ILE A 142 -7.65 -8.98 -6.93
C ILE A 142 -6.69 -7.83 -6.61
N LYS A 143 -7.13 -6.81 -5.89
CA LYS A 143 -6.33 -5.64 -5.49
C LYS A 143 -5.05 -5.99 -4.73
N GLY A 144 -5.04 -7.04 -3.91
CA GLY A 144 -3.84 -7.46 -3.18
C GLY A 144 -2.86 -8.27 -4.03
N LEU A 145 -3.29 -8.74 -5.21
CA LEU A 145 -2.47 -9.46 -6.19
C LEU A 145 -1.84 -8.53 -7.24
N THR A 146 -2.27 -7.27 -7.32
CA THR A 146 -1.67 -6.28 -8.24
C THR A 146 -0.25 -5.83 -7.85
N GLY A 147 0.30 -6.38 -6.76
CA GLY A 147 1.64 -6.07 -6.28
C GLY A 147 1.77 -4.68 -5.65
N ILE A 148 2.91 -4.04 -5.90
CA ILE A 148 3.23 -2.70 -5.38
C ILE A 148 3.02 -1.68 -6.51
N LYS A 149 2.25 -0.60 -6.25
CA LYS A 149 2.06 0.48 -7.22
C LYS A 149 3.36 1.26 -7.42
N SER A 150 3.72 1.55 -8.66
CA SER A 150 4.88 2.38 -9.03
C SER A 150 4.77 3.81 -8.50
N ILE A 151 3.54 4.35 -8.50
CA ILE A 151 3.18 5.65 -7.90
C ILE A 151 2.03 5.43 -6.93
N ASN A 152 2.10 6.08 -5.76
CA ASN A 152 1.02 6.11 -4.79
C ASN A 152 0.97 7.50 -4.13
N GLY A 153 0.12 8.37 -4.67
CA GLY A 153 0.12 9.78 -4.34
C GLY A 153 1.45 10.42 -4.68
N ASP A 154 2.15 10.94 -3.69
CA ASP A 154 3.46 11.58 -3.82
C ASP A 154 4.66 10.61 -3.67
N ILE A 155 4.40 9.32 -3.51
CA ILE A 155 5.43 8.30 -3.32
C ILE A 155 5.75 7.61 -4.64
N LEU A 156 7.01 7.68 -5.07
CA LEU A 156 7.54 7.09 -6.28
C LEU A 156 8.41 5.85 -5.98
N ARG A 157 8.37 4.85 -6.87
CA ARG A 157 9.17 3.61 -6.79
C ARG A 157 9.81 3.30 -8.15
N PRO A 158 10.82 4.07 -8.56
CA PRO A 158 11.39 3.95 -9.90
C PRO A 158 12.22 2.67 -10.11
N LEU A 159 12.56 1.93 -9.06
CA LEU A 159 13.32 0.68 -9.15
C LEU A 159 12.43 -0.58 -9.23
N LEU A 160 11.09 -0.44 -9.24
CA LEU A 160 10.19 -1.61 -9.32
C LEU A 160 10.48 -2.56 -10.50
N PRO A 161 10.91 -2.09 -11.69
CA PRO A 161 11.28 -2.99 -12.79
C PRO A 161 12.63 -3.69 -12.62
N CYS A 162 13.44 -3.28 -11.63
CA CYS A 162 14.78 -3.84 -11.41
C CYS A 162 14.73 -5.03 -10.46
N SER A 163 15.50 -6.07 -10.74
CA SER A 163 15.71 -7.17 -9.80
C SER A 163 16.76 -6.82 -8.73
N ARG A 164 16.77 -7.58 -7.65
CA ARG A 164 17.84 -7.51 -6.64
C ARG A 164 19.22 -7.75 -7.26
N THR A 165 19.33 -8.63 -8.24
CA THR A 165 20.56 -8.94 -8.95
C THR A 165 21.06 -7.73 -9.75
N ASP A 166 20.17 -7.00 -10.41
CA ASP A 166 20.53 -5.77 -11.14
C ASP A 166 21.07 -4.68 -10.22
N ILE A 167 20.44 -4.56 -9.04
CA ILE A 167 20.88 -3.60 -8.02
C ILE A 167 22.26 -3.95 -7.48
N LEU A 168 22.51 -5.21 -7.14
CA LEU A 168 23.81 -5.65 -6.64
C LEU A 168 24.90 -5.51 -7.69
N LYS A 169 24.60 -5.83 -8.95
CA LYS A 169 25.52 -5.60 -10.06
C LYS A 169 25.86 -4.13 -10.22
N TYR A 170 24.86 -3.24 -10.12
CA TYR A 170 25.09 -1.80 -10.17
C TYR A 170 25.99 -1.32 -9.02
N ILE A 171 25.79 -1.82 -7.81
CA ILE A 171 26.62 -1.53 -6.63
C ILE A 171 28.08 -1.97 -6.88
N GLU A 172 28.29 -3.16 -7.43
CA GLU A 172 29.59 -3.72 -7.77
C GLU A 172 30.29 -2.90 -8.87
N ASP A 173 29.61 -2.65 -9.97
CA ASP A 173 30.13 -1.89 -11.13
C ASP A 173 30.59 -0.47 -10.74
N HIS A 174 29.97 0.12 -9.72
CA HIS A 174 30.31 1.46 -9.24
C HIS A 174 31.12 1.46 -7.92
N GLN A 175 31.52 0.28 -7.44
CA GLN A 175 32.31 0.08 -6.20
C GLN A 175 31.69 0.79 -4.96
N LEU A 176 30.37 0.72 -4.84
CA LEU A 176 29.63 1.39 -3.77
C LEU A 176 29.57 0.53 -2.51
N GLY A 177 29.96 1.12 -1.38
CA GLY A 177 29.71 0.50 -0.08
C GLY A 177 28.23 0.57 0.31
N PHE A 178 27.78 -0.43 1.06
CA PHE A 178 26.44 -0.45 1.67
C PHE A 178 26.45 -1.22 2.99
N ARG A 179 25.38 -1.10 3.76
CA ARG A 179 25.19 -1.82 5.03
C ARG A 179 24.30 -3.02 4.82
N THR A 180 24.67 -4.15 5.39
CA THR A 180 23.81 -5.34 5.46
C THR A 180 23.13 -5.36 6.83
N ASP A 181 21.80 -5.43 6.80
CA ASP A 181 21.00 -5.56 8.02
C ASP A 181 21.11 -7.00 8.55
N SER A 182 21.56 -7.16 9.80
CA SER A 182 21.70 -8.47 10.45
C SER A 182 20.35 -9.21 10.56
N THR A 183 19.23 -8.48 10.64
CA THR A 183 17.87 -9.07 10.71
C THR A 183 17.38 -9.63 9.38
N ASN A 184 18.01 -9.30 8.27
CA ASN A 184 17.64 -9.86 6.95
C ASN A 184 17.81 -11.38 6.86
N ASN A 185 18.65 -11.97 7.71
CA ASN A 185 18.90 -13.41 7.76
C ASN A 185 17.99 -14.16 8.75
N SER A 186 17.20 -13.47 9.57
CA SER A 186 16.24 -14.11 10.48
C SER A 186 15.04 -14.65 9.71
N LEU A 187 14.69 -15.91 9.90
CA LEU A 187 13.51 -16.57 9.33
C LEU A 187 12.23 -16.36 10.16
N ASP A 188 12.30 -15.58 11.24
CA ASP A 188 11.17 -15.32 12.13
C ASP A 188 10.10 -14.45 11.47
N TYR A 189 10.49 -13.65 10.49
CA TYR A 189 9.58 -12.82 9.71
C TYR A 189 9.09 -13.55 8.46
N VAL A 190 7.79 -13.53 8.22
CA VAL A 190 7.14 -14.15 7.04
C VAL A 190 7.80 -13.71 5.73
N ARG A 191 8.16 -12.42 5.61
CA ARG A 191 8.83 -11.88 4.43
C ARG A 191 10.18 -12.55 4.18
N ASN A 192 10.98 -12.76 5.21
CA ASN A 192 12.28 -13.41 5.08
C ASN A 192 12.15 -14.89 4.69
N LYS A 193 11.13 -15.60 5.21
CA LYS A 193 10.84 -16.97 4.76
C LYS A 193 10.51 -17.03 3.28
N ILE A 194 9.66 -16.13 2.81
CA ILE A 194 9.33 -16.04 1.37
C ILE A 194 10.57 -15.73 0.55
N ARG A 195 11.36 -14.74 0.93
CA ARG A 195 12.60 -14.33 0.25
C ARG A 195 13.64 -15.45 0.16
N HIS A 196 13.88 -16.17 1.26
CA HIS A 196 14.99 -17.12 1.36
C HIS A 196 14.61 -18.56 1.09
N GLN A 197 13.33 -18.93 1.19
CA GLN A 197 12.88 -20.31 1.04
C GLN A 197 11.91 -20.53 -0.12
N ILE A 198 11.02 -19.58 -0.40
CA ILE A 198 9.96 -19.77 -1.42
C ILE A 198 10.39 -19.22 -2.78
N ILE A 199 10.86 -17.97 -2.85
CA ILE A 199 11.27 -17.35 -4.13
C ILE A 199 12.40 -18.14 -4.81
N PRO A 200 13.43 -18.65 -4.12
CA PRO A 200 14.45 -19.49 -4.76
C PRO A 200 13.86 -20.73 -5.44
N VAL A 201 12.96 -21.44 -4.77
CA VAL A 201 12.29 -22.64 -5.34
C VAL A 201 11.45 -22.24 -6.58
N LEU A 202 10.74 -21.12 -6.53
CA LEU A 202 9.99 -20.63 -7.69
C LEU A 202 10.91 -20.26 -8.88
N LYS A 203 12.10 -19.73 -8.60
CA LYS A 203 13.13 -19.45 -9.62
C LYS A 203 13.78 -20.73 -10.18
N GLU A 204 13.84 -21.82 -9.43
CA GLU A 204 14.25 -23.15 -9.95
C GLU A 204 13.21 -23.69 -10.94
N ILE A 205 11.92 -23.49 -10.67
CA ILE A 205 10.83 -23.91 -11.56
C ILE A 205 10.76 -23.00 -12.81
N ASN A 206 10.86 -21.69 -12.61
CA ASN A 206 10.88 -20.69 -13.67
C ASN A 206 12.00 -19.67 -13.43
N PRO A 207 13.14 -19.74 -14.13
CA PRO A 207 14.24 -18.79 -13.98
C PRO A 207 13.83 -17.32 -14.17
N SER A 208 12.81 -17.05 -15.00
CA SER A 208 12.23 -15.72 -15.23
C SER A 208 11.05 -15.41 -14.29
N PHE A 209 10.96 -16.06 -13.13
CA PHE A 209 9.82 -15.93 -12.21
C PHE A 209 9.49 -14.47 -11.85
N LEU A 210 10.49 -13.61 -11.65
CA LEU A 210 10.26 -12.20 -11.28
C LEU A 210 9.65 -11.41 -12.45
N ASP A 211 10.10 -11.66 -13.67
CA ASP A 211 9.54 -11.00 -14.86
C ASP A 211 8.11 -11.46 -15.08
N THR A 212 7.87 -12.77 -15.03
CA THR A 212 6.51 -13.36 -15.09
C THR A 212 5.60 -12.80 -14.00
N MET A 213 6.11 -12.64 -12.76
CA MET A 213 5.32 -12.06 -11.66
C MET A 213 5.00 -10.59 -11.93
N THR A 214 5.93 -9.83 -12.49
CA THR A 214 5.71 -8.42 -12.84
C THR A 214 4.64 -8.29 -13.93
N GLU A 215 4.73 -9.09 -15.02
CA GLU A 215 3.73 -9.14 -16.08
C GLU A 215 2.34 -9.55 -15.56
N ASN A 216 2.27 -10.56 -14.70
CA ASN A 216 1.03 -10.97 -14.05
C ASN A 216 0.43 -9.82 -13.20
N CYS A 217 1.26 -9.09 -12.46
CA CYS A 217 0.78 -7.94 -11.69
C CYS A 217 0.24 -6.82 -12.58
N GLU A 218 0.84 -6.58 -13.74
CA GLU A 218 0.36 -5.58 -14.72
C GLU A 218 -0.99 -6.00 -15.30
N THR A 219 -1.12 -7.23 -15.77
CA THR A 219 -2.40 -7.78 -16.24
C THR A 219 -3.49 -7.72 -15.16
N LEU A 220 -3.13 -8.02 -13.90
CA LEU A 220 -4.07 -7.94 -12.77
C LEU A 220 -4.44 -6.50 -12.40
N LYS A 221 -3.57 -5.51 -12.66
CA LYS A 221 -3.93 -4.07 -12.49
C LYS A 221 -5.00 -3.66 -13.50
N GLU A 222 -4.82 -3.99 -14.77
CA GLU A 222 -5.83 -3.72 -15.81
C GLU A 222 -7.16 -4.43 -15.50
N THR A 223 -7.08 -5.67 -15.03
CA THR A 223 -8.26 -6.43 -14.61
C THR A 223 -8.95 -5.79 -13.40
N GLU A 224 -8.17 -5.27 -12.42
CA GLU A 224 -8.70 -4.54 -11.26
C GLU A 224 -9.38 -3.23 -11.68
N GLU A 225 -8.87 -2.53 -12.69
CA GLU A 225 -9.50 -1.31 -13.21
C GLU A 225 -10.87 -1.63 -13.85
N ILE A 226 -10.95 -2.70 -14.67
CA ILE A 226 -12.22 -3.17 -15.25
C ILE A 226 -13.20 -3.60 -14.15
N PHE A 227 -12.70 -4.32 -13.14
CA PHE A 227 -13.48 -4.73 -11.98
C PHE A 227 -14.03 -3.53 -11.21
N GLN A 228 -13.21 -2.53 -10.90
CA GLN A 228 -13.65 -1.31 -10.20
C GLN A 228 -14.64 -0.51 -11.03
N TYR A 229 -14.45 -0.41 -12.35
CA TYR A 229 -15.42 0.18 -13.26
C TYR A 229 -16.78 -0.54 -13.19
N GLY A 230 -16.78 -1.87 -13.23
CA GLY A 230 -17.99 -2.67 -13.09
C GLY A 230 -18.69 -2.46 -11.75
N ILE A 231 -17.93 -2.44 -10.63
CA ILE A 231 -18.48 -2.15 -9.30
C ILE A 231 -19.11 -0.77 -9.27
N HIS A 232 -18.43 0.26 -9.81
CA HIS A 232 -18.94 1.62 -9.83
C HIS A 232 -20.25 1.75 -10.65
N ARG A 233 -20.31 1.09 -11.82
CA ARG A 233 -21.55 1.05 -12.64
C ARG A 233 -22.71 0.40 -11.88
N PHE A 234 -22.48 -0.70 -11.20
CA PHE A 234 -23.50 -1.32 -10.36
C PHE A 234 -23.87 -0.43 -9.17
N GLN A 235 -22.93 0.31 -8.59
CA GLN A 235 -23.22 1.27 -7.54
C GLN A 235 -24.17 2.37 -8.05
N GLU A 236 -23.91 2.96 -9.21
CA GLU A 236 -24.79 3.96 -9.84
C GLU A 236 -26.23 3.45 -10.09
N GLU A 237 -26.40 2.16 -10.37
CA GLU A 237 -27.70 1.55 -10.69
C GLU A 237 -28.45 1.00 -9.47
N ILE A 238 -27.72 0.64 -8.43
CA ILE A 238 -28.23 -0.10 -7.26
C ILE A 238 -28.27 0.76 -6.02
N LEU A 239 -27.41 1.77 -5.97
CA LEU A 239 -27.27 2.60 -4.82
C LEU A 239 -27.99 3.94 -5.02
N ASP A 240 -28.88 4.40 -4.11
CA ASP A 240 -29.37 5.78 -4.05
C ASP A 240 -28.77 6.50 -2.83
N CYS A 241 -28.69 7.78 -2.81
CA CYS A 241 -28.00 8.56 -1.79
C CYS A 241 -28.86 9.78 -1.40
N GLU A 242 -29.41 9.82 -0.21
CA GLU A 242 -30.14 10.99 0.33
C GLU A 242 -29.51 11.49 1.62
N GLU A 243 -29.26 12.80 1.69
CA GLU A 243 -28.63 13.61 2.75
C GLU A 243 -27.57 12.90 3.59
N ASP A 244 -27.93 11.96 4.37
CA ASP A 244 -27.08 11.28 5.32
C ASP A 244 -27.23 9.74 5.34
N GLU A 245 -27.74 9.02 4.35
CA GLU A 245 -27.95 7.56 4.34
C GLU A 245 -27.59 6.86 3.00
N LEU A 246 -26.91 5.70 3.00
CA LEU A 246 -26.58 4.87 1.83
C LEU A 246 -27.57 3.69 1.71
N LEU A 247 -28.34 3.62 0.68
CA LEU A 247 -29.42 2.69 0.43
C LEU A 247 -28.99 1.63 -0.59
N ILE A 248 -29.23 0.34 -0.31
CA ILE A 248 -28.87 -0.78 -1.18
C ILE A 248 -30.09 -1.58 -1.61
N HIS A 249 -30.45 -1.55 -2.88
CA HIS A 249 -31.52 -2.37 -3.42
C HIS A 249 -31.14 -3.87 -3.43
N ILE A 250 -31.57 -4.63 -2.43
CA ILE A 250 -31.19 -6.03 -2.29
C ILE A 250 -31.66 -6.86 -3.52
N SER A 251 -32.84 -6.60 -4.06
CA SER A 251 -33.33 -7.30 -5.28
C SER A 251 -32.41 -7.04 -6.48
N LYS A 252 -31.99 -5.78 -6.69
CA LYS A 252 -31.03 -5.43 -7.75
C LYS A 252 -29.65 -6.01 -7.45
N THR A 253 -29.22 -5.98 -6.18
CA THR A 253 -27.96 -6.59 -5.74
C THR A 253 -27.92 -8.09 -6.08
N LEU A 254 -28.99 -8.83 -5.75
CA LEU A 254 -29.11 -10.27 -6.05
C LEU A 254 -29.13 -10.57 -7.55
N ALA A 255 -29.56 -9.62 -8.38
CA ALA A 255 -29.57 -9.75 -9.84
C ALA A 255 -28.19 -9.50 -10.48
N THR A 256 -27.22 -8.99 -9.74
CA THR A 256 -25.83 -8.81 -10.26
C THR A 256 -25.15 -10.15 -10.49
N PRO A 257 -24.16 -10.24 -11.41
CA PRO A 257 -23.40 -11.48 -11.64
C PRO A 257 -22.64 -12.00 -10.41
N ALA A 258 -22.34 -11.13 -9.44
CA ALA A 258 -21.56 -11.46 -8.25
C ALA A 258 -22.06 -10.68 -7.01
N PRO A 259 -23.25 -10.99 -6.47
CA PRO A 259 -23.90 -10.23 -5.39
C PRO A 259 -23.03 -10.08 -4.13
N TYR A 260 -22.34 -11.15 -3.75
CA TYR A 260 -21.44 -11.15 -2.60
C TYR A 260 -20.27 -10.18 -2.80
N THR A 261 -19.64 -10.23 -3.96
CA THR A 261 -18.47 -9.39 -4.26
C THR A 261 -18.88 -7.92 -4.35
N PHE A 262 -19.99 -7.62 -5.04
CA PHE A 262 -20.55 -6.27 -5.14
C PHE A 262 -20.81 -5.69 -3.74
N LEU A 263 -21.55 -6.43 -2.92
CA LEU A 263 -21.93 -5.97 -1.59
C LEU A 263 -20.71 -5.81 -0.67
N TYR A 264 -19.72 -6.73 -0.77
CA TYR A 264 -18.48 -6.64 -0.01
C TYR A 264 -17.65 -5.42 -0.38
N GLU A 265 -17.43 -5.16 -1.67
CA GLU A 265 -16.65 -3.98 -2.09
C GLU A 265 -17.39 -2.66 -1.77
N THR A 266 -18.73 -2.65 -1.78
CA THR A 266 -19.55 -1.50 -1.39
C THR A 266 -19.49 -1.25 0.12
N LEU A 267 -19.57 -2.29 0.95
CA LEU A 267 -19.68 -2.15 2.41
C LEU A 267 -18.37 -2.21 3.18
N LYS A 268 -17.30 -2.72 2.58
CA LYS A 268 -15.96 -2.81 3.17
C LYS A 268 -15.38 -1.44 3.64
N PRO A 269 -15.59 -0.30 2.95
CA PRO A 269 -15.14 1.01 3.45
C PRO A 269 -15.79 1.40 4.78
N PHE A 270 -16.97 0.86 5.08
CA PHE A 270 -17.71 1.09 6.32
C PHE A 270 -17.38 0.07 7.43
N GLY A 271 -16.38 -0.80 7.20
CA GLY A 271 -15.89 -1.76 8.20
C GLY A 271 -16.57 -3.12 8.20
N PHE A 272 -17.54 -3.38 7.31
CA PHE A 272 -18.22 -4.68 7.25
C PHE A 272 -17.28 -5.78 6.74
N ASN A 273 -17.26 -6.91 7.43
CA ASN A 273 -16.41 -8.06 7.11
C ASN A 273 -17.11 -9.11 6.24
N LYS A 274 -16.34 -10.05 5.72
CA LYS A 274 -16.82 -11.11 4.81
C LYS A 274 -17.92 -12.00 5.40
N VAL A 275 -17.97 -12.20 6.71
CA VAL A 275 -18.99 -13.00 7.39
C VAL A 275 -20.29 -12.21 7.41
N GLN A 276 -20.25 -10.96 7.85
CA GLN A 276 -21.41 -10.07 7.86
C GLN A 276 -22.06 -9.92 6.48
N ILE A 277 -21.25 -9.81 5.41
CA ILE A 277 -21.79 -9.73 4.04
C ILE A 277 -22.60 -11.00 3.65
N ARG A 278 -22.12 -12.19 4.03
CA ARG A 278 -22.87 -13.43 3.81
C ARG A 278 -24.19 -13.44 4.58
N ASP A 279 -24.14 -13.01 5.83
CA ASP A 279 -25.33 -12.94 6.67
C ASP A 279 -26.33 -11.93 6.14
N ILE A 280 -25.89 -10.77 5.66
CA ILE A 280 -26.74 -9.75 5.02
C ILE A 280 -27.44 -10.34 3.79
N LEU A 281 -26.74 -11.00 2.89
CA LEU A 281 -27.30 -11.64 1.71
C LEU A 281 -28.31 -12.74 2.08
N ASN A 282 -28.03 -13.53 3.11
CA ASN A 282 -28.93 -14.59 3.57
C ASN A 282 -30.22 -14.06 4.25
N THR A 283 -30.27 -12.79 4.60
CA THR A 283 -31.46 -12.17 5.24
C THR A 283 -32.46 -11.60 4.25
N HIS A 284 -32.32 -11.81 2.94
CA HIS A 284 -33.26 -11.29 1.94
C HIS A 284 -34.71 -11.77 2.16
N THR A 285 -34.93 -12.88 2.88
CA THR A 285 -36.25 -13.42 3.26
C THR A 285 -36.56 -13.21 4.76
N ALA A 286 -35.69 -12.57 5.55
CA ALA A 286 -35.87 -12.42 7.00
C ALA A 286 -36.84 -11.27 7.36
N ILE A 287 -37.24 -11.21 8.61
CA ILE A 287 -38.10 -10.16 9.17
C ILE A 287 -37.39 -8.79 9.17
N PRO A 288 -38.09 -7.68 8.89
CA PRO A 288 -37.57 -6.31 9.02
C PRO A 288 -37.02 -5.99 10.43
N GLY A 289 -36.09 -5.06 10.52
CA GLY A 289 -35.48 -4.63 11.78
C GLY A 289 -34.19 -5.37 12.16
N LYS A 290 -33.73 -6.35 11.39
CA LYS A 290 -32.45 -7.01 11.67
C LYS A 290 -31.29 -6.06 11.37
N GLN A 291 -30.42 -5.87 12.38
CA GLN A 291 -29.27 -4.96 12.33
C GLN A 291 -27.94 -5.71 12.24
N PHE A 292 -26.96 -5.09 11.55
CA PHE A 292 -25.57 -5.51 11.48
C PHE A 292 -24.68 -4.32 11.81
N ILE A 293 -23.77 -4.46 12.76
CA ILE A 293 -22.94 -3.36 13.30
C ILE A 293 -21.48 -3.59 12.87
N ALA A 294 -20.85 -2.53 12.36
CA ALA A 294 -19.44 -2.51 11.99
C ALA A 294 -18.81 -1.18 12.43
N GLY A 295 -18.09 -1.19 13.55
CA GLY A 295 -17.55 0.03 14.17
C GLY A 295 -18.65 1.01 14.53
N HIS A 296 -18.64 2.19 13.91
CA HIS A 296 -19.65 3.25 14.09
C HIS A 296 -20.79 3.18 13.04
N HIS A 297 -20.83 2.13 12.22
CA HIS A 297 -21.82 1.98 11.16
C HIS A 297 -22.79 0.85 11.49
N THR A 298 -24.07 1.12 11.40
CA THR A 298 -25.12 0.13 11.53
C THR A 298 -25.81 -0.02 10.18
N LEU A 299 -26.00 -1.26 9.78
CA LEU A 299 -26.75 -1.65 8.61
C LEU A 299 -27.99 -2.38 9.08
N GLU A 300 -29.17 -1.84 8.80
CA GLU A 300 -30.44 -2.39 9.24
C GLU A 300 -31.29 -2.78 8.04
N ARG A 301 -32.11 -3.80 8.16
CA ARG A 301 -33.09 -4.17 7.19
C ARG A 301 -34.45 -3.53 7.49
N ALA A 302 -35.00 -2.79 6.56
CA ALA A 302 -36.26 -2.11 6.72
C ALA A 302 -37.38 -2.52 5.78
N GLU A 303 -38.60 -2.14 6.12
CA GLU A 303 -39.83 -2.36 5.36
C GLU A 303 -40.47 -1.02 4.97
N TYR A 304 -40.81 -0.86 3.69
CA TYR A 304 -41.42 0.35 3.15
C TYR A 304 -42.69 -0.08 2.37
N SER A 305 -43.68 0.75 2.22
CA SER A 305 -44.97 0.45 1.50
C SER A 305 -44.77 0.26 -0.02
N GLY A 306 -43.73 -0.36 -0.42
CA GLY A 306 -43.18 -0.73 -1.72
C GLY A 306 -41.77 -1.27 -1.61
N GLY A 307 -41.25 -1.56 -0.42
CA GLY A 307 -39.88 -1.99 -0.13
C GLY A 307 -39.50 -1.67 1.30
N PHE A 308 -38.26 -1.70 1.72
CA PHE A 308 -37.79 -1.60 3.10
C PHE A 308 -36.78 -0.45 3.29
N THR A 309 -36.75 0.27 4.42
CA THR A 309 -35.81 1.37 4.72
C THR A 309 -35.15 1.25 6.08
N THR A 310 -34.03 1.86 6.30
CA THR A 310 -33.38 2.15 7.58
C THR A 310 -32.46 3.35 7.55
N THR A 311 -31.91 3.73 8.63
CA THR A 311 -31.17 4.98 8.85
C THR A 311 -29.80 4.74 9.47
N ALA A 312 -28.79 5.49 9.11
CA ALA A 312 -27.45 5.51 9.69
C ALA A 312 -27.04 6.91 10.13
N ASN A 313 -26.23 7.07 11.16
CA ASN A 313 -25.60 8.34 11.55
C ASN A 313 -24.11 8.19 11.77
N ALA A 314 -23.34 8.87 10.96
CA ALA A 314 -21.97 9.20 11.25
C ALA A 314 -21.87 10.70 11.37
N ALA A 315 -20.93 11.22 12.12
CA ALA A 315 -20.61 12.62 12.12
C ALA A 315 -20.54 13.18 10.70
N GLY A 316 -21.70 13.49 10.12
CA GLY A 316 -21.91 14.30 8.95
C GLY A 316 -22.04 13.67 7.59
N GLN A 317 -22.35 12.35 7.39
CA GLN A 317 -22.68 11.80 6.04
C GLN A 317 -23.48 10.51 6.07
N SER A 318 -24.62 10.45 5.41
CA SER A 318 -25.58 9.36 5.31
C SER A 318 -26.26 9.26 3.95
N PHE A 319 -27.02 8.18 3.61
CA PHE A 319 -27.55 7.87 2.26
C PHE A 319 -28.76 6.91 2.23
N GLN A 320 -29.84 6.94 1.41
CA GLN A 320 -31.14 6.16 1.41
C GLN A 320 -31.49 5.29 0.18
N PHE A 321 -32.31 4.21 0.23
CA PHE A 321 -32.66 3.27 -0.86
C PHE A 321 -33.91 2.36 -0.76
N GLN A 322 -34.58 1.76 -1.72
CA GLN A 322 -35.82 0.93 -1.73
C GLN A 322 -35.58 -0.58 -1.87
N GLN A 323 -36.15 -1.43 -0.99
CA GLN A 323 -35.83 -2.83 -0.64
C GLN A 323 -34.37 -3.03 -0.26
N GLN A 324 -34.02 -2.91 1.04
CA GLN A 324 -32.99 -1.95 1.26
C GLN A 324 -32.38 -2.19 2.61
N VAL A 325 -31.15 -1.88 2.71
CA VAL A 325 -30.34 -1.99 3.88
C VAL A 325 -29.57 -0.70 4.03
N PHE A 326 -29.48 -0.16 5.20
CA PHE A 326 -28.91 1.15 5.50
C PHE A 326 -27.68 1.12 6.40
N ILE A 327 -26.87 2.12 6.33
CA ILE A 327 -25.72 2.28 7.19
C ILE A 327 -25.88 3.52 8.05
N ARG A 328 -25.80 3.34 9.40
CA ARG A 328 -25.71 4.44 10.39
C ARG A 328 -24.33 4.51 10.98
N SER A 329 -23.86 5.71 11.32
CA SER A 329 -22.81 5.88 12.32
C SER A 329 -23.36 6.63 13.52
N GLU A 330 -23.02 6.17 14.71
CA GLU A 330 -23.28 6.87 15.95
C GLU A 330 -22.20 7.92 16.20
N ASN A 331 -22.63 9.13 16.61
CA ASN A 331 -21.74 10.20 17.08
C ASN A 331 -21.11 9.85 18.41
#